data_24a3c012f55db8679794586ceee983a9
#
_entry.id   24a3c012f55db8679794586ceee983a9
#
_cell.length_a   1.000
_cell.length_b   1.000
_cell.length_c   1.000
_cell.angle_alpha   90.00
_cell.angle_beta   90.00
_cell.angle_gamma   90.00
#
_symmetry.space_group_name_H-M   'P 1'
#
loop_
_entity.id
_entity.type
_entity.pdbx_description
1 polymer ?
#
loop_
_entity_poly.entity_id
_entity_poly.type
_entity_poly.pdbx_seq_one_letter_code
_entity_poly.pdbx_strand_id
1 'polypeptide(L)'
;MAPIVVGCGSNVQDGTVVHADNGFPCKIGNGTSIGHNAIIHGCTIGNNTVIGMGAIIMNGAQVGSDCIIGAGSLVTQGTVIPDGMLAFGSPAKVIRPLTDAEKKENQTNGISYMLMKNVQKG
;
A
#
# COMPACT_ATOMS: atom_id res chain seq x y z
N MET A 1 20.91 -11.26 -0.45
CA MET A 1 19.93 -10.41 0.25
C MET A 1 18.94 -9.83 -0.77
N ALA A 2 17.69 -9.90 -0.48
CA ALA A 2 16.68 -9.41 -1.42
C ALA A 2 16.61 -7.87 -1.39
N PRO A 3 16.41 -7.22 -2.55
CA PRO A 3 16.38 -5.76 -2.62
C PRO A 3 15.06 -5.17 -2.12
N ILE A 4 15.13 -3.90 -1.73
CA ILE A 4 13.96 -3.05 -1.48
C ILE A 4 13.99 -1.93 -2.53
N VAL A 5 12.93 -1.80 -3.29
CA VAL A 5 12.79 -0.78 -4.34
C VAL A 5 11.51 0.01 -4.09
N VAL A 6 11.65 1.32 -4.01
CA VAL A 6 10.51 2.24 -3.86
C VAL A 6 10.48 3.18 -5.04
N GLY A 7 9.36 3.22 -5.75
CA GLY A 7 9.19 4.01 -6.95
C GLY A 7 9.10 5.51 -6.69
N CYS A 8 9.10 6.27 -7.78
CA CYS A 8 9.04 7.73 -7.75
C CYS A 8 7.68 8.23 -7.24
N GLY A 9 7.70 9.31 -6.46
CA GLY A 9 6.48 9.92 -5.95
C GLY A 9 5.76 9.12 -4.90
N SER A 10 6.33 8.01 -4.45
CA SER A 10 5.77 7.21 -3.38
C SER A 10 6.11 7.82 -2.03
N ASN A 11 5.27 7.55 -1.05
CA ASN A 11 5.25 8.22 0.22
C ASN A 11 5.16 7.16 1.32
N VAL A 12 6.21 7.06 2.11
CA VAL A 12 6.29 6.12 3.24
C VAL A 12 6.27 6.94 4.51
N GLN A 13 5.22 6.79 5.30
CA GLN A 13 4.99 7.66 6.45
C GLN A 13 5.68 7.13 7.72
N ASP A 14 5.64 7.95 8.77
CA ASP A 14 6.36 7.70 10.01
C ASP A 14 6.00 6.36 10.64
N GLY A 15 7.00 5.69 11.19
CA GLY A 15 6.81 4.42 11.90
C GLY A 15 6.61 3.22 11.00
N THR A 16 6.63 3.41 9.68
CA THR A 16 6.49 2.31 8.73
C THR A 16 7.77 1.49 8.67
N VAL A 17 7.62 0.18 8.66
CA VAL A 17 8.72 -0.76 8.49
C VAL A 17 8.62 -1.36 7.10
N VAL A 18 9.69 -1.24 6.31
CA VAL A 18 9.79 -1.87 5.00
C VAL A 18 10.96 -2.85 5.05
N HIS A 19 10.69 -4.12 4.80
CA HIS A 19 11.67 -5.17 4.97
C HIS A 19 11.59 -6.20 3.84
N ALA A 20 12.74 -6.65 3.38
CA ALA A 20 12.82 -7.74 2.39
C ALA A 20 13.51 -8.94 3.02
N ASP A 21 12.93 -10.12 2.81
CA ASP A 21 13.51 -11.37 3.27
C ASP A 21 14.16 -12.12 2.10
N ASN A 22 14.98 -13.10 2.40
CA ASN A 22 15.58 -13.96 1.38
C ASN A 22 14.47 -14.58 0.52
N GLY A 23 14.59 -14.39 -0.80
CA GLY A 23 13.61 -14.89 -1.75
C GLY A 23 12.34 -14.05 -1.83
N PHE A 24 12.22 -13.00 -1.02
CA PHE A 24 11.06 -12.11 -1.01
C PHE A 24 11.51 -10.66 -1.10
N PRO A 25 11.84 -10.17 -2.32
CA PRO A 25 12.16 -8.75 -2.49
C PRO A 25 10.93 -7.90 -2.20
N CYS A 26 11.15 -6.67 -1.79
CA CYS A 26 10.09 -5.72 -1.56
C CYS A 26 10.09 -4.68 -2.68
N LYS A 27 8.99 -4.57 -3.41
CA LYS A 27 8.84 -3.62 -4.51
C LYS A 27 7.59 -2.78 -4.29
N ILE A 28 7.78 -1.49 -4.22
CA ILE A 28 6.67 -0.52 -4.11
C ILE A 28 6.72 0.33 -5.37
N GLY A 29 5.60 0.39 -6.08
CA GLY A 29 5.50 1.11 -7.35
C GLY A 29 5.55 2.61 -7.18
N ASN A 30 5.21 3.32 -8.26
CA ASN A 30 5.21 4.79 -8.29
C ASN A 30 3.91 5.34 -7.72
N GLY A 31 3.99 6.48 -7.04
CA GLY A 31 2.81 7.19 -6.56
C GLY A 31 2.00 6.44 -5.48
N THR A 32 2.60 5.48 -4.81
CA THR A 32 1.95 4.68 -3.78
C THR A 32 2.17 5.30 -2.41
N SER A 33 1.13 5.34 -1.59
CA SER A 33 1.17 5.91 -0.24
C SER A 33 1.07 4.81 0.80
N ILE A 34 2.04 4.76 1.70
CA ILE A 34 2.07 3.81 2.81
C ILE A 34 1.80 4.57 4.10
N GLY A 35 0.73 4.22 4.78
CA GLY A 35 0.30 4.91 5.99
C GLY A 35 1.21 4.68 7.19
N HIS A 36 0.98 5.47 8.24
CA HIS A 36 1.76 5.40 9.49
C HIS A 36 1.74 3.99 10.08
N ASN A 37 2.88 3.55 10.59
CA ASN A 37 3.01 2.31 11.34
C ASN A 37 2.60 1.06 10.55
N ALA A 38 2.55 1.13 9.23
CA ALA A 38 2.35 -0.05 8.41
C ALA A 38 3.62 -0.90 8.42
N ILE A 39 3.45 -2.19 8.20
CA ILE A 39 4.56 -3.14 8.11
C ILE A 39 4.51 -3.78 6.73
N ILE A 40 5.55 -3.56 5.95
CA ILE A 40 5.64 -4.04 4.56
C ILE A 40 6.77 -5.05 4.49
N HIS A 41 6.44 -6.30 4.40
CA HIS A 41 7.40 -7.40 4.30
C HIS A 41 7.41 -7.96 2.88
N GLY A 42 8.58 -8.12 2.30
CA GLY A 42 8.85 -8.92 1.11
C GLY A 42 7.72 -9.08 0.10
N CYS A 43 7.00 -8.02 -0.22
CA CYS A 43 5.81 -8.06 -1.06
C CYS A 43 5.95 -7.11 -2.24
N THR A 44 5.03 -7.22 -3.18
CA THR A 44 4.96 -6.32 -4.33
C THR A 44 3.70 -5.48 -4.21
N ILE A 45 3.85 -4.17 -4.28
CA ILE A 45 2.73 -3.22 -4.28
C ILE A 45 2.83 -2.42 -5.57
N GLY A 46 1.74 -2.35 -6.31
CA GLY A 46 1.70 -1.65 -7.59
C GLY A 46 1.73 -0.13 -7.46
N ASN A 47 1.35 0.53 -8.55
CA ASN A 47 1.36 1.99 -8.63
C ASN A 47 0.06 2.57 -8.08
N ASN A 48 0.13 3.80 -7.57
CA ASN A 48 -1.06 4.57 -7.17
C ASN A 48 -1.96 3.80 -6.20
N THR A 49 -1.36 3.04 -5.30
CA THR A 49 -2.07 2.25 -4.30
C THR A 49 -1.92 2.93 -2.94
N VAL A 50 -2.93 2.83 -2.12
CA VAL A 50 -2.93 3.37 -0.76
C VAL A 50 -2.97 2.22 0.23
N ILE A 51 -1.95 2.16 1.08
CA ILE A 51 -1.90 1.20 2.18
C ILE A 51 -2.25 1.96 3.45
N GLY A 52 -3.35 1.58 4.09
CA GLY A 52 -3.83 2.26 5.29
C GLY A 52 -2.88 2.13 6.47
N MET A 53 -3.00 3.06 7.42
CA MET A 53 -2.15 3.05 8.62
C MET A 53 -2.31 1.74 9.40
N GLY A 54 -1.23 1.23 9.92
CA GLY A 54 -1.22 0.02 10.72
C GLY A 54 -1.45 -1.28 9.95
N ALA A 55 -1.59 -1.22 8.62
CA ALA A 55 -1.74 -2.44 7.83
C ALA A 55 -0.45 -3.24 7.80
N ILE A 56 -0.58 -4.55 7.69
CA ILE A 56 0.55 -5.47 7.59
C ILE A 56 0.43 -6.24 6.28
N ILE A 57 1.46 -6.15 5.46
CA ILE A 57 1.54 -6.89 4.18
C ILE A 57 2.68 -7.90 4.31
N MET A 58 2.36 -9.18 4.19
CA MET A 58 3.33 -10.24 4.45
C MET A 58 4.04 -10.75 3.20
N ASN A 59 5.08 -11.55 3.41
CA ASN A 59 5.97 -12.04 2.34
C ASN A 59 5.19 -12.68 1.19
N GLY A 60 5.61 -12.35 -0.03
CA GLY A 60 5.04 -12.92 -1.23
C GLY A 60 3.67 -12.39 -1.62
N ALA A 61 3.07 -11.53 -0.80
CA ALA A 61 1.81 -10.92 -1.18
C ALA A 61 1.99 -9.98 -2.38
N GLN A 62 0.96 -9.87 -3.19
CA GLN A 62 0.95 -9.01 -4.36
C GLN A 62 -0.28 -8.13 -4.30
N VAL A 63 -0.06 -6.84 -4.11
CA VAL A 63 -1.14 -5.84 -4.15
C VAL A 63 -1.02 -5.10 -5.46
N GLY A 64 -2.08 -5.08 -6.23
CA GLY A 64 -2.08 -4.47 -7.56
C GLY A 64 -1.98 -2.95 -7.52
N SER A 65 -2.10 -2.36 -8.71
CA SER A 65 -2.14 -0.91 -8.88
C SER A 65 -3.56 -0.40 -8.64
N ASP A 66 -3.67 0.88 -8.28
CA ASP A 66 -4.97 1.55 -8.06
C ASP A 66 -5.83 0.84 -7.02
N CYS A 67 -5.20 0.33 -5.96
CA CYS A 67 -5.88 -0.35 -4.86
C CYS A 67 -5.93 0.52 -3.61
N ILE A 68 -6.82 0.15 -2.69
CA ILE A 68 -6.80 0.65 -1.32
C ILE A 68 -6.83 -0.56 -0.38
N ILE A 69 -5.85 -0.61 0.51
CA ILE A 69 -5.85 -1.57 1.62
C ILE A 69 -6.25 -0.80 2.88
N GLY A 70 -7.33 -1.21 3.49
CA GLY A 70 -7.88 -0.50 4.65
C GLY A 70 -6.94 -0.51 5.85
N ALA A 71 -7.08 0.50 6.71
CA ALA A 71 -6.27 0.63 7.92
C ALA A 71 -6.37 -0.62 8.80
N GLY A 72 -5.25 -1.03 9.38
CA GLY A 72 -5.21 -2.19 10.29
C GLY A 72 -5.41 -3.55 9.64
N SER A 73 -5.48 -3.61 8.31
CA SER A 73 -5.67 -4.87 7.60
C SER A 73 -4.44 -5.75 7.64
N LEU A 74 -4.64 -7.05 7.55
CA LEU A 74 -3.56 -8.03 7.45
C LEU A 74 -3.66 -8.74 6.11
N VAL A 75 -2.76 -8.43 5.19
CA VAL A 75 -2.64 -9.14 3.91
C VAL A 75 -1.66 -10.28 4.13
N THR A 76 -2.19 -11.49 4.17
CA THR A 76 -1.41 -12.67 4.54
C THR A 76 -0.47 -13.10 3.43
N GLN A 77 0.49 -13.94 3.79
CA GLN A 77 1.54 -14.42 2.90
C GLN A 77 0.94 -15.00 1.60
N GLY A 78 1.48 -14.56 0.47
CA GLY A 78 1.09 -15.07 -0.85
C GLY A 78 -0.27 -14.58 -1.36
N THR A 79 -0.97 -13.73 -0.63
CA THR A 79 -2.26 -13.20 -1.07
C THR A 79 -2.10 -12.30 -2.29
N VAL A 80 -3.00 -12.43 -3.26
CA VAL A 80 -3.02 -11.57 -4.44
C VAL A 80 -4.27 -10.68 -4.39
N ILE A 81 -4.04 -9.38 -4.38
CA ILE A 81 -5.11 -8.39 -4.50
C ILE A 81 -5.02 -7.82 -5.92
N PRO A 82 -6.01 -8.07 -6.78
CA PRO A 82 -5.99 -7.58 -8.16
C PRO A 82 -6.00 -6.06 -8.25
N ASP A 83 -5.63 -5.53 -9.41
CA ASP A 83 -5.67 -4.08 -9.65
C ASP A 83 -7.08 -3.52 -9.40
N GLY A 84 -7.13 -2.32 -8.89
CA GLY A 84 -8.37 -1.56 -8.80
C GLY A 84 -9.33 -2.00 -7.70
N MET A 85 -8.86 -2.67 -6.66
CA MET A 85 -9.71 -3.22 -5.61
C MET A 85 -9.52 -2.53 -4.26
N LEU A 86 -10.60 -2.49 -3.50
CA LEU A 86 -10.58 -2.21 -2.07
C LEU A 86 -10.53 -3.54 -1.33
N ALA A 87 -9.54 -3.70 -0.46
CA ALA A 87 -9.44 -4.87 0.40
C ALA A 87 -9.34 -4.43 1.87
N PHE A 88 -9.91 -5.21 2.76
CA PHE A 88 -9.96 -4.87 4.17
C PHE A 88 -10.11 -6.12 5.02
N GLY A 89 -9.62 -6.05 6.24
CA GLY A 89 -9.84 -7.06 7.26
C GLY A 89 -8.57 -7.81 7.66
N SER A 90 -8.74 -8.74 8.59
CA SER A 90 -7.68 -9.61 9.09
C SER A 90 -8.21 -11.04 9.17
N PRO A 91 -7.94 -11.88 8.18
CA PRO A 91 -7.18 -11.61 6.96
C PRO A 91 -7.96 -10.70 5.98
N ALA A 92 -7.21 -9.90 5.23
CA ALA A 92 -7.83 -8.98 4.28
C ALA A 92 -8.52 -9.74 3.15
N LYS A 93 -9.68 -9.26 2.78
CA LYS A 93 -10.47 -9.79 1.66
C LYS A 93 -10.81 -8.66 0.72
N VAL A 94 -10.90 -8.97 -0.56
CA VAL A 94 -11.41 -8.02 -1.54
C VAL A 94 -12.87 -7.73 -1.24
N ILE A 95 -13.20 -6.45 -1.07
CA ILE A 95 -14.54 -6.00 -0.74
C ILE A 95 -15.31 -5.62 -2.00
N ARG A 96 -14.70 -4.80 -2.84
CA ARG A 96 -15.31 -4.29 -4.07
C ARG A 96 -14.27 -3.62 -4.95
N PRO A 97 -14.57 -3.40 -6.24
CA PRO A 97 -13.74 -2.54 -7.08
C PRO A 97 -13.81 -1.09 -6.59
N LEU A 98 -12.73 -0.35 -6.80
CA LEU A 98 -12.75 1.10 -6.59
C LEU A 98 -13.52 1.77 -7.69
N THR A 99 -14.15 2.89 -7.37
CA THR A 99 -14.74 3.77 -8.37
C THR A 99 -13.64 4.52 -9.12
N ASP A 100 -13.96 5.07 -10.29
CA ASP A 100 -13.00 5.89 -11.05
C ASP A 100 -12.56 7.10 -10.23
N ALA A 101 -13.46 7.69 -9.46
CA ALA A 101 -13.14 8.81 -8.58
C ALA A 101 -12.11 8.40 -7.51
N GLU A 102 -12.27 7.24 -6.92
CA GLU A 102 -11.32 6.72 -5.92
C GLU A 102 -9.96 6.44 -6.52
N LYS A 103 -9.90 5.86 -7.71
CA LYS A 103 -8.63 5.62 -8.42
C LYS A 103 -7.93 6.93 -8.73
N LYS A 104 -8.69 7.93 -9.18
CA LYS A 104 -8.16 9.24 -9.50
C LYS A 104 -7.60 9.92 -8.26
N GLU A 105 -8.28 9.80 -7.14
CA GLU A 105 -7.82 10.31 -5.86
C GLU A 105 -6.50 9.65 -5.46
N ASN A 106 -6.38 8.33 -5.63
CA ASN A 106 -5.13 7.63 -5.37
C ASN A 106 -3.97 8.18 -6.22
N GLN A 107 -4.24 8.48 -7.49
CA GLN A 107 -3.20 8.99 -8.40
C GLN A 107 -2.65 10.34 -7.97
N THR A 108 -3.45 11.13 -7.26
CA THR A 108 -3.01 12.44 -6.76
C THR A 108 -2.43 12.37 -5.36
N ASN A 109 -2.60 11.25 -4.66
CA ASN A 109 -2.24 11.13 -3.25
C ASN A 109 -0.74 11.24 -2.98
N GLY A 110 0.11 10.87 -3.95
CA GLY A 110 1.54 10.98 -3.75
C GLY A 110 1.95 12.39 -3.31
N ILE A 111 1.30 13.39 -3.87
CA ILE A 111 1.55 14.79 -3.53
C ILE A 111 0.38 15.38 -2.73
N SER A 112 -0.83 15.25 -3.24
CA SER A 112 -2.02 15.86 -2.64
C SER A 112 -2.33 15.32 -1.26
N TYR A 113 -2.10 14.01 -1.06
CA TYR A 113 -2.33 13.40 0.22
C TYR A 113 -1.50 14.05 1.33
N MET A 114 -0.24 14.33 1.05
CA MET A 114 0.63 15.00 2.02
C MET A 114 0.10 16.37 2.38
N LEU A 115 -0.30 17.13 1.38
CA LEU A 115 -0.83 18.48 1.59
C LEU A 115 -2.15 18.45 2.35
N MET A 116 -3.07 17.61 1.93
CA MET A 116 -4.38 17.50 2.54
C MET A 116 -4.31 16.97 3.96
N LYS A 117 -3.41 16.04 4.21
CA LYS A 117 -3.20 15.51 5.53
C LYS A 117 -2.81 16.61 6.52
N ASN A 118 -1.94 17.50 6.10
CA ASN A 118 -1.52 18.61 6.95
C ASN A 118 -2.67 19.59 7.21
N VAL A 119 -3.51 19.80 6.24
CA VAL A 119 -4.67 20.69 6.36
C VAL A 119 -5.75 20.06 7.25
N GLN A 120 -6.10 18.82 6.97
CA GLN A 120 -7.20 18.15 7.65
C GLN A 120 -6.93 17.83 9.11
N LYS A 121 -5.67 17.63 9.44
CA LYS A 121 -5.29 17.35 10.82
C LYS A 121 -5.13 18.60 11.67
N GLY A 122 -5.10 19.70 11.00
CA GLY A 122 -5.02 20.99 11.69
C GLY A 122 -6.24 21.24 12.55
#